data_40a87bb881b96a088bef6bec1f539904
#
_entry.id   40a87bb881b96a088bef6bec1f539904
#
_cell.length_a   1.000
_cell.length_b   1.000
_cell.length_c   1.000
_cell.angle_alpha   90.00
_cell.angle_beta   90.00
_cell.angle_gamma   90.00
#
_symmetry.space_group_name_H-M   'P 1'
#
loop_
_entity.id
_entity.type
_entity.pdbx_description
1 polymer ?
#
loop_
_entity_poly.entity_id
_entity_poly.type
_entity_poly.pdbx_seq_one_letter_code
_entity_poly.pdbx_strand_id
1 'polypeptide(L)'
;FDILGEDLFAIRNNGALYRWDLSGGVATPAQLVTQAPGTSRFLLITNGQFVLCLGTEEQIGTPGTQNNMLIRWSAQRDYTSWTFTSLRENASGSDQVQEGSKIMAAARSRGSVLVWTDASLNILTLIGGDAVFSLQQVGSSCGAVSPFCWAEVNGVSYWMSQTAFYIFDGSVKKLDCTV
;
A
#
# COMPACT_ATOMS: atom_id res chain seq x y z
N PHE A 1 2.98 -10.33 2.87
CA PHE A 1 2.73 -11.02 1.59
C PHE A 1 1.31 -10.75 1.10
N ASP A 2 1.10 -10.90 -0.21
CA ASP A 2 -0.20 -10.81 -0.88
C ASP A 2 -0.19 -11.65 -2.17
N ILE A 3 -1.33 -11.80 -2.85
CA ILE A 3 -1.49 -12.73 -3.98
C ILE A 3 -1.97 -11.95 -5.21
N LEU A 4 -1.31 -12.20 -6.37
CA LEU A 4 -1.72 -11.74 -7.69
C LEU A 4 -1.94 -12.96 -8.59
N GLY A 5 -3.20 -13.22 -8.95
CA GLY A 5 -3.56 -14.46 -9.65
C GLY A 5 -3.32 -15.66 -8.74
N GLU A 6 -2.43 -16.57 -9.13
CA GLU A 6 -2.03 -17.75 -8.36
C GLU A 6 -0.66 -17.56 -7.66
N ASP A 7 0.06 -16.48 -7.98
CA ASP A 7 1.40 -16.22 -7.48
C ASP A 7 1.40 -15.49 -6.15
N LEU A 8 2.31 -15.89 -5.28
CA LEU A 8 2.55 -15.23 -4.01
C LEU A 8 3.62 -14.16 -4.16
N PHE A 9 3.30 -12.95 -3.71
CA PHE A 9 4.24 -11.84 -3.61
C PHE A 9 4.57 -11.55 -2.16
N ALA A 10 5.84 -11.30 -1.88
CA ALA A 10 6.30 -10.98 -0.55
C ALA A 10 7.40 -9.91 -0.57
N ILE A 11 7.42 -9.09 0.46
CA ILE A 11 8.56 -8.23 0.79
C ILE A 11 9.04 -8.51 2.21
N ARG A 12 10.32 -8.35 2.43
CA ARG A 12 10.87 -8.18 3.76
C ARG A 12 10.76 -6.70 4.13
N ASN A 13 10.50 -6.38 5.39
CA ASN A 13 10.47 -4.97 5.85
C ASN A 13 11.74 -4.23 5.43
N ASN A 14 11.58 -3.10 4.76
CA ASN A 14 12.64 -2.34 4.10
C ASN A 14 13.48 -3.21 3.14
N GLY A 15 12.81 -4.03 2.36
CA GLY A 15 13.47 -4.93 1.41
C GLY A 15 12.78 -4.96 0.06
N ALA A 16 13.33 -5.77 -0.82
CA ALA A 16 12.88 -5.94 -2.20
C ALA A 16 11.62 -6.82 -2.31
N LEU A 17 10.95 -6.73 -3.45
CA LEU A 17 9.81 -7.55 -3.81
C LEU A 17 10.28 -8.91 -4.38
N TYR A 18 9.70 -9.98 -3.87
CA TYR A 18 9.88 -11.34 -4.36
C TYR A 18 8.56 -11.90 -4.86
N ARG A 19 8.61 -12.71 -5.90
CA ARG A 19 7.50 -13.50 -6.44
C ARG A 19 7.82 -15.00 -6.30
N TRP A 20 6.89 -15.74 -5.75
CA TRP A 20 6.88 -17.20 -5.82
C TRP A 20 5.82 -17.63 -6.83
N ASP A 21 6.29 -18.32 -7.89
CA ASP A 21 5.47 -18.82 -8.96
C ASP A 21 4.92 -20.19 -8.56
N LEU A 22 3.61 -20.30 -8.42
CA LEU A 22 2.94 -21.55 -8.04
C LEU A 22 3.18 -22.65 -9.09
N SER A 23 3.28 -22.29 -10.37
CA SER A 23 3.49 -23.26 -11.46
C SER A 23 4.83 -23.98 -11.36
N GLY A 24 5.83 -23.35 -10.72
CA GLY A 24 7.14 -23.96 -10.45
C GLY A 24 7.13 -25.00 -9.32
N GLY A 25 6.02 -25.12 -8.60
CA GLY A 25 5.86 -26.03 -7.47
C GLY A 25 6.58 -25.56 -6.20
N VAL A 26 6.28 -26.22 -5.08
CA VAL A 26 6.74 -25.84 -3.73
C VAL A 26 8.25 -25.89 -3.52
N ALA A 27 8.97 -26.62 -4.35
CA ALA A 27 10.43 -26.73 -4.28
C ALA A 27 11.16 -25.58 -4.98
N THR A 28 10.45 -24.75 -5.77
CA THR A 28 11.04 -23.62 -6.48
C THR A 28 11.11 -22.42 -5.56
N PRO A 29 12.29 -21.84 -5.30
CA PRO A 29 12.40 -20.65 -4.45
C PRO A 29 11.72 -19.42 -5.08
N ALA A 30 11.21 -18.52 -4.23
CA ALA A 30 10.77 -17.20 -4.67
C ALA A 30 11.92 -16.42 -5.34
N GLN A 31 11.59 -15.72 -6.41
CA GLN A 31 12.55 -14.96 -7.21
C GLN A 31 12.40 -13.46 -6.98
N LEU A 32 13.52 -12.76 -7.04
CA LEU A 32 13.55 -11.30 -6.95
C LEU A 32 12.88 -10.69 -8.18
N VAL A 33 11.97 -9.76 -7.97
CA VAL A 33 11.40 -8.91 -9.03
C VAL A 33 12.33 -7.72 -9.25
N THR A 34 13.28 -7.86 -10.16
CA THR A 34 14.38 -6.89 -10.35
C THR A 34 13.94 -5.53 -10.86
N GLN A 35 12.77 -5.44 -11.49
CA GLN A 35 12.19 -4.20 -12.01
C GLN A 35 11.41 -3.40 -10.93
N ALA A 36 11.05 -4.07 -9.83
CA ALA A 36 10.35 -3.44 -8.72
C ALA A 36 11.32 -2.62 -7.83
N PRO A 37 10.79 -1.74 -6.98
CA PRO A 37 11.61 -1.07 -5.97
C PRO A 37 12.39 -2.07 -5.11
N GLY A 38 13.68 -1.80 -4.91
CA GLY A 38 14.57 -2.65 -4.11
C GLY A 38 14.35 -2.50 -2.61
N THR A 39 13.62 -1.45 -2.19
CA THR A 39 13.34 -1.18 -0.78
C THR A 39 11.91 -0.71 -0.60
N SER A 40 11.12 -1.41 0.20
CA SER A 40 9.73 -1.07 0.52
C SER A 40 9.37 -1.53 1.92
N ARG A 41 8.46 -0.82 2.58
CA ARG A 41 7.99 -1.17 3.94
C ARG A 41 6.80 -2.11 3.90
N PHE A 42 5.85 -1.86 3.00
CA PHE A 42 4.62 -2.64 2.88
C PHE A 42 4.36 -3.00 1.43
N LEU A 43 3.71 -4.14 1.27
CA LEU A 43 3.16 -4.66 0.03
C LEU A 43 1.66 -4.80 0.19
N LEU A 44 0.93 -4.43 -0.85
CA LEU A 44 -0.49 -4.71 -0.97
C LEU A 44 -0.84 -4.87 -2.45
N ILE A 45 -1.68 -5.83 -2.78
CA ILE A 45 -2.21 -6.00 -4.13
C ILE A 45 -3.67 -5.57 -4.13
N THR A 46 -4.03 -4.64 -5.02
CA THR A 46 -5.38 -4.10 -5.09
C THR A 46 -6.35 -5.08 -5.75
N ASN A 47 -7.66 -4.90 -5.54
CA ASN A 47 -8.69 -5.64 -6.28
C ASN A 47 -8.59 -5.40 -7.80
N GLY A 48 -8.06 -4.25 -8.22
CA GLY A 48 -7.75 -3.93 -9.61
C GLY A 48 -6.49 -4.60 -10.15
N GLN A 49 -5.83 -5.46 -9.36
CA GLN A 49 -4.62 -6.21 -9.76
C GLN A 49 -3.40 -5.32 -10.04
N PHE A 50 -3.21 -4.30 -9.24
CA PHE A 50 -1.99 -3.51 -9.15
C PHE A 50 -1.18 -3.96 -7.94
N VAL A 51 0.12 -4.10 -8.10
CA VAL A 51 1.03 -4.35 -6.97
C VAL A 51 1.45 -3.00 -6.41
N LEU A 52 1.14 -2.72 -5.15
CA LEU A 52 1.54 -1.50 -4.44
C LEU A 52 2.74 -1.78 -3.55
N CYS A 53 3.76 -0.94 -3.66
CA CYS A 53 4.86 -0.82 -2.71
C CYS A 53 4.73 0.51 -1.97
N LEU A 54 4.67 0.47 -0.62
CA LEU A 54 4.45 1.65 0.21
C LEU A 54 5.67 1.90 1.11
N GLY A 55 6.01 3.17 1.31
CA GLY A 55 7.25 3.58 1.99
C GLY A 55 8.47 3.11 1.20
N THR A 56 8.55 3.49 -0.06
CA THR A 56 9.43 2.88 -1.07
C THR A 56 10.42 3.89 -1.67
N GLU A 57 11.23 3.43 -2.61
CA GLU A 57 12.25 4.25 -3.29
C GLU A 57 11.64 5.32 -4.20
N GLU A 58 12.21 6.52 -4.20
CA GLU A 58 11.92 7.55 -5.19
C GLU A 58 12.52 7.18 -6.55
N GLN A 59 13.73 6.63 -6.54
CA GLN A 59 14.39 6.08 -7.73
C GLN A 59 14.52 4.57 -7.59
N ILE A 60 13.85 3.84 -8.46
CA ILE A 60 13.89 2.37 -8.48
C ILE A 60 15.32 1.89 -8.64
N GLY A 61 15.74 0.94 -7.80
CA GLY A 61 17.08 0.39 -7.78
C GLY A 61 18.11 1.26 -7.04
N THR A 62 17.66 2.28 -6.32
CA THR A 62 18.50 3.16 -5.51
C THR A 62 18.00 3.19 -4.05
N PRO A 63 18.35 2.18 -3.22
CA PRO A 63 17.81 2.03 -1.86
C PRO A 63 17.99 3.25 -0.95
N GLY A 64 19.02 4.05 -1.20
CA GLY A 64 19.28 5.31 -0.46
C GLY A 64 18.24 6.41 -0.71
N THR A 65 17.34 6.24 -1.67
CA THR A 65 16.25 7.19 -1.98
C THR A 65 14.91 6.77 -1.37
N GLN A 66 14.91 5.91 -0.37
CA GLN A 66 13.68 5.48 0.28
C GLN A 66 12.94 6.65 0.92
N ASN A 67 11.69 6.86 0.50
CA ASN A 67 10.76 7.83 1.04
C ASN A 67 9.63 7.09 1.77
N ASN A 68 9.57 7.26 3.08
CA ASN A 68 8.61 6.55 3.93
C ASN A 68 7.14 6.93 3.68
N MET A 69 6.88 7.98 2.90
CA MET A 69 5.55 8.50 2.56
C MET A 69 5.15 8.20 1.12
N LEU A 70 6.04 7.62 0.32
CA LEU A 70 5.81 7.34 -1.10
C LEU A 70 5.01 6.04 -1.27
N ILE A 71 4.01 6.08 -2.13
CA ILE A 71 3.28 4.94 -2.66
C ILE A 71 3.66 4.79 -4.13
N ARG A 72 4.05 3.60 -4.53
CA ARG A 72 4.35 3.28 -5.93
C ARG A 72 3.56 2.05 -6.34
N TRP A 73 3.06 2.04 -7.56
CA TRP A 73 2.30 0.90 -8.11
C TRP A 73 2.86 0.43 -9.44
N SER A 74 2.75 -0.88 -9.69
CA SER A 74 3.03 -1.50 -10.99
C SER A 74 1.96 -1.11 -12.01
N ALA A 75 2.18 -1.40 -13.29
CA ALA A 75 1.08 -1.42 -14.24
C ALA A 75 0.06 -2.51 -13.85
N GLN A 76 -1.19 -2.38 -14.31
CA GLN A 76 -2.25 -3.33 -14.04
C GLN A 76 -1.87 -4.72 -14.60
N ARG A 77 -1.93 -5.76 -13.76
CA ARG A 77 -1.58 -7.16 -14.10
C ARG A 77 -0.14 -7.38 -14.58
N ASP A 78 0.71 -6.36 -14.46
CA ASP A 78 2.12 -6.45 -14.88
C ASP A 78 3.03 -5.99 -13.74
N TYR A 79 3.43 -6.93 -12.90
CA TYR A 79 4.34 -6.71 -11.77
C TYR A 79 5.78 -6.38 -12.19
N THR A 80 6.09 -6.41 -13.49
CA THR A 80 7.42 -6.05 -14.02
C THR A 80 7.50 -4.61 -14.51
N SER A 81 6.36 -3.93 -14.71
CA SER A 81 6.28 -2.55 -15.19
C SER A 81 6.07 -1.58 -14.02
N TRP A 82 7.12 -0.86 -13.64
CA TRP A 82 7.16 0.07 -12.50
C TRP A 82 7.54 1.49 -12.85
N THR A 83 8.06 1.71 -14.07
CA THR A 83 8.46 3.01 -14.57
C THR A 83 7.40 3.52 -15.52
N PHE A 84 6.89 4.73 -15.27
CA PHE A 84 5.98 5.39 -16.17
C PHE A 84 6.69 5.70 -17.50
N THR A 85 6.25 5.08 -18.59
CA THR A 85 6.89 5.22 -19.90
C THR A 85 6.00 5.89 -20.95
N SER A 86 4.69 5.93 -20.75
CA SER A 86 3.73 6.55 -21.66
C SER A 86 2.37 6.71 -21.00
N LEU A 87 1.53 7.61 -21.51
CA LEU A 87 0.12 7.73 -21.17
C LEU A 87 -0.65 6.50 -21.67
N ARG A 88 -0.64 5.44 -20.87
CA ARG A 88 -1.46 4.24 -21.07
C ARG A 88 -2.49 4.18 -19.97
N GLU A 89 -3.69 3.75 -20.31
CA GLU A 89 -4.65 3.34 -19.28
C GLU A 89 -4.00 2.34 -18.32
N ASN A 90 -4.18 2.56 -17.02
CA ASN A 90 -3.69 1.66 -15.98
C ASN A 90 -2.15 1.48 -15.96
N ALA A 91 -1.42 2.53 -16.29
CA ALA A 91 0.05 2.56 -16.22
C ALA A 91 0.56 2.51 -14.77
N SER A 92 1.81 2.13 -14.62
CA SER A 92 2.56 2.28 -13.36
C SER A 92 2.70 3.76 -12.99
N GLY A 93 2.84 4.03 -11.71
CA GLY A 93 2.99 5.39 -11.22
C GLY A 93 3.35 5.45 -9.74
N SER A 94 3.31 6.67 -9.21
CA SER A 94 3.55 6.91 -7.78
C SER A 94 2.81 8.15 -7.31
N ASP A 95 2.50 8.19 -6.02
CA ASP A 95 1.95 9.35 -5.32
C ASP A 95 2.50 9.40 -3.90
N GLN A 96 2.44 10.55 -3.25
CA GLN A 96 3.01 10.76 -1.93
C GLN A 96 1.95 11.25 -0.95
N VAL A 97 1.85 10.58 0.18
CA VAL A 97 1.03 11.04 1.30
C VAL A 97 1.64 12.31 1.90
N GLN A 98 0.81 13.31 2.21
CA GLN A 98 1.29 14.63 2.59
C GLN A 98 1.42 14.82 4.11
N GLU A 99 0.56 14.18 4.92
CA GLU A 99 0.56 14.36 6.38
C GLU A 99 1.13 13.14 7.10
N GLY A 100 2.17 13.35 7.88
CA GLY A 100 2.89 12.35 8.67
C GLY A 100 4.37 12.30 8.33
N SER A 101 5.06 11.32 8.89
CA SER A 101 6.49 11.07 8.64
C SER A 101 6.74 9.70 7.97
N LYS A 102 5.80 8.79 8.11
CA LYS A 102 5.89 7.44 7.55
C LYS A 102 4.52 6.77 7.44
N ILE A 103 4.35 5.96 6.41
CA ILE A 103 3.23 5.04 6.29
C ILE A 103 3.38 3.95 7.35
N MET A 104 2.32 3.74 8.13
CA MET A 104 2.27 2.77 9.23
C MET A 104 1.56 1.48 8.86
N ALA A 105 0.49 1.57 8.07
CA ALA A 105 -0.29 0.42 7.65
C ALA A 105 -1.02 0.72 6.33
N ALA A 106 -1.42 -0.33 5.63
CA ALA A 106 -2.34 -0.25 4.50
C ALA A 106 -3.27 -1.47 4.48
N ALA A 107 -4.52 -1.26 4.06
CA ALA A 107 -5.52 -2.31 3.98
C ALA A 107 -6.48 -2.08 2.82
N ARG A 108 -6.96 -3.17 2.21
CA ARG A 108 -8.09 -3.10 1.27
C ARG A 108 -9.38 -2.88 2.04
N SER A 109 -10.19 -1.92 1.63
CA SER A 109 -11.51 -1.67 2.20
C SER A 109 -12.46 -1.15 1.12
N ARG A 110 -13.62 -1.78 0.97
CA ARG A 110 -14.70 -1.35 0.05
C ARG A 110 -14.25 -1.00 -1.37
N GLY A 111 -13.27 -1.73 -1.92
CA GLY A 111 -12.75 -1.50 -3.28
C GLY A 111 -11.65 -0.45 -3.39
N SER A 112 -11.34 0.26 -2.31
CA SER A 112 -10.23 1.19 -2.18
C SER A 112 -9.13 0.63 -1.27
N VAL A 113 -8.04 1.35 -1.11
CA VAL A 113 -6.98 1.06 -0.14
C VAL A 113 -6.94 2.16 0.90
N LEU A 114 -7.12 1.81 2.15
CA LEU A 114 -6.85 2.69 3.28
C LEU A 114 -5.35 2.70 3.56
N VAL A 115 -4.79 3.88 3.72
CA VAL A 115 -3.37 4.09 4.03
C VAL A 115 -3.24 4.94 5.27
N TRP A 116 -2.78 4.34 6.36
CA TRP A 116 -2.50 5.06 7.60
C TRP A 116 -1.05 5.52 7.62
N THR A 117 -0.85 6.77 7.98
CA THR A 117 0.44 7.27 8.43
C THR A 117 0.50 7.27 9.96
N ASP A 118 1.57 7.76 10.52
CA ASP A 118 1.68 8.07 11.95
C ASP A 118 0.84 9.29 12.38
N ALA A 119 0.23 10.04 11.43
CA ALA A 119 -0.58 11.23 11.70
C ALA A 119 -1.97 11.20 11.07
N SER A 120 -2.16 10.55 9.92
CA SER A 120 -3.38 10.67 9.11
C SER A 120 -3.93 9.34 8.62
N LEU A 121 -5.18 9.36 8.15
CA LEU A 121 -5.78 8.32 7.31
C LEU A 121 -6.03 8.88 5.91
N ASN A 122 -5.60 8.11 4.90
CA ASN A 122 -5.79 8.43 3.50
C ASN A 122 -6.49 7.28 2.78
N ILE A 123 -7.20 7.59 1.70
CA ILE A 123 -7.82 6.61 0.81
C ILE A 123 -7.17 6.71 -0.56
N LEU A 124 -6.70 5.59 -1.07
CA LEU A 124 -6.23 5.43 -2.42
C LEU A 124 -7.31 4.70 -3.22
N THR A 125 -7.93 5.39 -4.16
CA THR A 125 -9.05 4.89 -4.96
C THR A 125 -8.63 4.74 -6.42
N LEU A 126 -8.91 3.58 -7.02
CA LEU A 126 -8.71 3.37 -8.44
C LEU A 126 -9.76 4.17 -9.22
N ILE A 127 -9.34 5.16 -9.99
CA ILE A 127 -10.22 6.00 -10.83
C ILE A 127 -10.08 5.69 -12.32
N GLY A 128 -8.97 5.04 -12.70
CA GLY A 128 -8.65 4.73 -14.10
C GLY A 128 -8.19 5.94 -14.92
N GLY A 129 -7.91 5.70 -16.19
CA GLY A 129 -7.41 6.74 -17.09
C GLY A 129 -5.96 7.14 -16.80
N ASP A 130 -5.60 8.36 -17.12
CA ASP A 130 -4.22 8.88 -16.99
C ASP A 130 -3.75 8.99 -15.54
N ALA A 131 -4.68 9.28 -14.62
CA ALA A 131 -4.41 9.37 -13.18
C ALA A 131 -4.90 8.11 -12.46
N VAL A 132 -4.34 6.97 -12.78
CA VAL A 132 -4.76 5.62 -12.35
C VAL A 132 -5.37 5.55 -10.96
N PHE A 133 -4.77 6.22 -9.97
CA PHE A 133 -5.29 6.34 -8.61
C PHE A 133 -5.51 7.79 -8.22
N SER A 134 -6.49 8.01 -7.34
CA SER A 134 -6.68 9.24 -6.56
C SER A 134 -6.32 8.97 -5.12
N LEU A 135 -5.43 9.78 -4.55
CA LEU A 135 -5.06 9.74 -3.14
C LEU A 135 -5.74 10.91 -2.41
N GLN A 136 -6.57 10.60 -1.44
CA GLN A 136 -7.32 11.60 -0.66
C GLN A 136 -7.14 11.40 0.83
N GLN A 137 -6.77 12.44 1.55
CA GLN A 137 -6.78 12.44 3.01
C GLN A 137 -8.21 12.55 3.53
N VAL A 138 -8.60 11.66 4.44
CA VAL A 138 -9.95 11.62 5.04
C VAL A 138 -9.94 11.80 6.55
N GLY A 139 -8.76 11.77 7.17
CA GLY A 139 -8.60 12.04 8.59
C GLY A 139 -7.23 12.59 8.91
N SER A 140 -7.20 13.60 9.81
CA SER A 140 -6.00 14.23 10.34
C SER A 140 -5.88 13.96 11.84
N SER A 141 -4.67 13.94 12.38
CA SER A 141 -4.41 13.69 13.81
C SER A 141 -5.01 12.37 14.33
N CYS A 142 -5.14 11.38 13.45
CA CYS A 142 -5.76 10.08 13.73
C CYS A 142 -4.88 8.90 13.25
N GLY A 143 -3.58 9.13 13.06
CA GLY A 143 -2.65 8.14 12.54
C GLY A 143 -2.60 6.84 13.36
N ALA A 144 -2.09 5.77 12.77
CA ALA A 144 -1.96 4.46 13.40
C ALA A 144 -0.67 4.36 14.23
N VAL A 145 -0.72 3.72 15.40
CA VAL A 145 0.49 3.55 16.24
C VAL A 145 1.38 2.41 15.78
N SER A 146 0.83 1.45 15.02
CA SER A 146 1.53 0.22 14.62
C SER A 146 0.97 -0.32 13.31
N PRO A 147 1.74 -1.12 12.56
CA PRO A 147 1.25 -1.80 11.36
C PRO A 147 0.07 -2.76 11.59
N PHE A 148 -0.08 -3.26 12.81
CA PHE A 148 -1.09 -4.28 13.16
C PHE A 148 -2.13 -3.78 14.16
N CYS A 149 -2.29 -2.48 14.32
CA CYS A 149 -3.24 -1.88 15.25
C CYS A 149 -4.60 -1.55 14.63
N TRP A 150 -4.95 -2.19 13.54
CA TRP A 150 -6.23 -2.00 12.84
C TRP A 150 -6.95 -3.33 12.61
N ALA A 151 -8.27 -3.25 12.47
CA ALA A 151 -9.13 -4.36 12.08
C ALA A 151 -10.29 -3.83 11.23
N GLU A 152 -10.82 -4.66 10.34
CA GLU A 152 -11.99 -4.34 9.54
C GLU A 152 -13.09 -5.39 9.77
N VAL A 153 -14.31 -4.89 10.00
CA VAL A 153 -15.51 -5.72 10.17
C VAL A 153 -16.63 -5.10 9.34
N ASN A 154 -17.19 -5.86 8.41
CA ASN A 154 -18.30 -5.42 7.53
C ASN A 154 -18.05 -4.09 6.81
N GLY A 155 -16.82 -3.86 6.35
CA GLY A 155 -16.42 -2.64 5.67
C GLY A 155 -16.24 -1.43 6.58
N VAL A 156 -16.23 -1.61 7.89
CA VAL A 156 -15.91 -0.59 8.88
C VAL A 156 -14.55 -0.87 9.45
N SER A 157 -13.64 0.10 9.37
CA SER A 157 -12.28 -0.04 9.87
C SER A 157 -12.14 0.61 11.24
N TYR A 158 -11.46 -0.09 12.14
CA TYR A 158 -11.16 0.33 13.51
C TYR A 158 -9.65 0.33 13.68
N TRP A 159 -9.10 1.34 14.35
CA TRP A 159 -7.65 1.35 14.64
C TRP A 159 -7.34 2.12 15.93
N MET A 160 -6.15 1.87 16.44
CA MET A 160 -5.59 2.54 17.59
C MET A 160 -4.60 3.61 17.13
N SER A 161 -4.81 4.84 17.57
CA SER A 161 -3.87 5.93 17.50
C SER A 161 -3.12 6.07 18.84
N GLN A 162 -2.16 6.99 18.92
CA GLN A 162 -1.41 7.24 20.15
C GLN A 162 -2.29 7.69 21.33
N THR A 163 -3.41 8.35 21.06
CA THR A 163 -4.24 8.98 22.09
C THR A 163 -5.67 8.49 22.13
N ALA A 164 -6.13 7.73 21.15
CA ALA A 164 -7.52 7.30 21.03
C ALA A 164 -7.70 6.12 20.11
N PHE A 165 -8.88 5.51 20.16
CA PHE A 165 -9.37 4.61 19.14
C PHE A 165 -10.23 5.38 18.14
N TYR A 166 -10.17 4.94 16.89
CA TYR A 166 -10.91 5.56 15.80
C TYR A 166 -11.66 4.52 15.00
N ILE A 167 -12.69 4.98 14.30
CA ILE A 167 -13.50 4.22 13.35
C ILE A 167 -13.57 5.00 12.03
N PHE A 168 -13.61 4.25 10.93
CA PHE A 168 -13.93 4.76 9.60
C PHE A 168 -15.07 3.93 8.99
N ASP A 169 -16.21 4.58 8.78
CA ASP A 169 -17.42 4.02 8.15
C ASP A 169 -17.82 4.79 6.88
N GLY A 170 -16.91 5.62 6.36
CA GLY A 170 -17.06 6.64 5.34
C GLY A 170 -16.66 8.02 5.85
N SER A 171 -16.54 8.17 7.17
CA SER A 171 -15.95 9.32 7.85
C SER A 171 -15.14 8.86 9.05
N VAL A 172 -14.08 9.61 9.41
CA VAL A 172 -13.27 9.32 10.59
C VAL A 172 -13.97 9.85 11.82
N LYS A 173 -14.17 8.99 12.81
CA LYS A 173 -14.76 9.34 14.11
C LYS A 173 -13.89 8.78 15.23
N LYS A 174 -13.74 9.56 16.30
CA LYS A 174 -13.13 9.08 17.54
C LYS A 174 -14.12 8.19 18.28
N LEU A 175 -13.65 7.07 18.80
CA LEU A 175 -14.43 6.21 19.67
C LEU A 175 -14.27 6.70 21.11
N ASP A 176 -15.39 6.96 21.79
CA ASP A 176 -15.40 7.24 23.22
C ASP A 176 -15.25 5.91 23.97
N CYS A 177 -14.04 5.64 24.43
CA CYS A 177 -13.78 4.52 25.33
C CYS A 177 -14.04 4.98 26.77
N THR A 178 -15.24 4.79 27.26
CA THR A 178 -15.52 4.90 28.71
C THR A 178 -15.09 3.61 29.39
N VAL A 179 -13.97 3.65 30.09
CA VAL A 179 -13.55 2.58 31.01
C VAL A 179 -14.03 2.97 32.41
#